data_619bcf98961458c025aaa32e1154ecab
#
_entry.id   619bcf98961458c025aaa32e1154ecab
#
_cell.length_a   1.000
_cell.length_b   1.000
_cell.length_c   1.000
_cell.angle_alpha   90.00
_cell.angle_beta   90.00
_cell.angle_gamma   90.00
#
_symmetry.space_group_name_H-M   'P 1'
#
loop_
_entity.id
_entity.type
_entity.pdbx_description
1 polymer ?
#
loop_
_entity_poly.entity_id
_entity_poly.type
_entity_poly.pdbx_seq_one_letter_code
_entity_poly.pdbx_strand_id
1 'polypeptide(L)'
;RETIHIPVTLFDGKVIPMEDNSVDVVTFVDVLHHTDDPQILISEASRVARKAVIIKDHLSENKLDHATLRAMDWVGNAPHGVVLPYNYAPRKDWDNWFANAALETHEFVTDIPLYPAPLSWVFGRKLHFIARLTPTAS
;
A
#
# COMPACT_ATOMS: atom_id res chain seq x y z
N ARG A 1 -5.25 -5.25 32.11
CA ARG A 1 -4.80 -5.17 30.70
C ARG A 1 -4.05 -3.87 30.58
N GLU A 2 -2.74 -3.92 30.39
CA GLU A 2 -1.97 -2.72 30.07
C GLU A 2 -2.44 -2.18 28.71
N THR A 3 -2.75 -0.89 28.66
CA THR A 3 -3.08 -0.21 27.41
C THR A 3 -1.78 0.07 26.68
N ILE A 4 -1.51 -0.63 25.60
CA ILE A 4 -0.35 -0.35 24.74
C ILE A 4 -0.69 0.91 23.94
N HIS A 5 0.04 2.00 24.21
CA HIS A 5 -0.05 3.22 23.42
C HIS A 5 0.94 3.15 22.26
N ILE A 6 0.43 3.06 21.03
CA ILE A 6 1.25 3.22 19.83
C ILE A 6 1.47 4.73 19.64
N PRO A 7 2.71 5.21 19.57
CA PRO A 7 2.97 6.62 19.32
C PRO A 7 2.44 7.01 17.92
N VAL A 8 1.76 8.15 17.84
CA VAL A 8 1.20 8.68 16.59
C VAL A 8 1.83 10.03 16.31
N THR A 9 2.37 10.19 15.11
CA THR A 9 2.91 11.46 14.61
C THR A 9 2.14 11.89 13.39
N LEU A 10 1.62 13.11 13.40
CA LEU A 10 0.96 13.69 12.23
C LEU A 10 2.03 14.28 11.29
N PHE A 11 1.81 14.12 9.98
CA PHE A 11 2.65 14.71 8.95
C PHE A 11 1.81 15.10 7.73
N ASP A 12 2.40 15.78 6.78
CA ASP A 12 1.71 16.37 5.61
C ASP A 12 1.37 15.35 4.50
N GLY A 13 1.68 14.08 4.71
CA GLY A 13 1.49 13.03 3.69
C GLY A 13 2.54 13.05 2.57
N LYS A 14 3.60 13.87 2.71
CA LYS A 14 4.67 14.00 1.70
C LYS A 14 6.04 13.64 2.27
N VAL A 15 6.40 14.21 3.42
CA VAL A 15 7.71 13.97 4.04
C VAL A 15 7.52 13.24 5.36
N ILE A 16 8.02 12.01 5.47
CA ILE A 16 7.99 11.27 6.72
C ILE A 16 8.96 11.94 7.70
N PRO A 17 8.48 12.39 8.89
CA PRO A 17 9.29 13.18 9.84
C PRO A 17 10.28 12.29 10.61
N MET A 18 11.12 11.60 9.89
CA MET A 18 12.18 10.70 10.38
C MET A 18 13.44 10.89 9.56
N GLU A 19 14.59 10.63 10.16
CA GLU A 19 15.88 10.70 9.48
C GLU A 19 16.06 9.53 8.50
N ASP A 20 17.00 9.68 7.57
CA ASP A 20 17.37 8.63 6.63
C ASP A 20 17.84 7.39 7.40
N ASN A 21 17.43 6.21 6.94
CA ASN A 21 17.81 4.93 7.52
C ASN A 21 17.56 4.85 9.04
N SER A 22 16.52 5.49 9.57
CA SER A 22 16.26 5.57 11.02
C SER A 22 15.38 4.46 11.56
N VAL A 23 14.59 3.79 10.70
CA VAL A 23 13.69 2.69 11.08
C VAL A 23 14.06 1.39 10.38
N ASP A 24 13.84 0.26 11.02
CA ASP A 24 14.13 -1.04 10.41
C ASP A 24 13.18 -1.38 9.28
N VAL A 25 11.90 -1.17 9.49
CA VAL A 25 10.84 -1.53 8.53
C VAL A 25 9.79 -0.41 8.46
N VAL A 26 9.39 -0.06 7.24
CA VAL A 26 8.22 0.77 6.98
C VAL A 26 7.10 -0.11 6.43
N THR A 27 5.88 0.09 6.90
CA THR A 27 4.72 -0.65 6.41
C THR A 27 3.61 0.29 5.95
N PHE A 28 3.05 0.01 4.77
CA PHE A 28 1.81 0.61 4.28
C PHE A 28 0.76 -0.48 4.15
N VAL A 29 -0.41 -0.26 4.74
CA VAL A 29 -1.53 -1.21 4.66
C VAL A 29 -2.77 -0.44 4.25
N ASP A 30 -3.19 -0.63 3.00
CA ASP A 30 -4.35 0.04 2.39
C ASP A 30 -4.30 1.59 2.52
N VAL A 31 -3.14 2.18 2.21
CA VAL A 31 -2.89 3.62 2.37
C VAL A 31 -2.61 4.30 1.04
N LEU A 32 -1.79 3.68 0.19
CA LEU A 32 -1.21 4.37 -0.96
C LEU A 32 -2.25 4.72 -2.03
N HIS A 33 -3.28 3.90 -2.21
CA HIS A 33 -4.37 4.19 -3.13
C HIS A 33 -5.26 5.39 -2.69
N HIS A 34 -5.11 5.87 -1.45
CA HIS A 34 -5.76 7.08 -0.95
C HIS A 34 -4.91 8.35 -1.13
N THR A 35 -3.71 8.24 -1.65
CA THR A 35 -2.81 9.38 -1.88
C THR A 35 -2.93 9.90 -3.32
N ASP A 36 -2.67 11.18 -3.51
CA ASP A 36 -2.65 11.79 -4.85
C ASP A 36 -1.47 11.27 -5.68
N ASP A 37 -0.33 11.04 -5.03
CA ASP A 37 0.89 10.53 -5.66
C ASP A 37 1.57 9.48 -4.75
N PRO A 38 1.32 8.18 -4.99
CA PRO A 38 1.95 7.10 -4.24
C PRO A 38 3.48 7.10 -4.30
N GLN A 39 4.06 7.59 -5.41
CA GLN A 39 5.51 7.63 -5.60
C GLN A 39 6.23 8.40 -4.50
N ILE A 40 5.64 9.50 -4.03
CA ILE A 40 6.23 10.34 -2.97
C ILE A 40 6.41 9.51 -1.69
N LEU A 41 5.36 8.85 -1.22
CA LEU A 41 5.42 8.06 0.02
C LEU A 41 6.28 6.81 -0.12
N ILE A 42 6.29 6.17 -1.29
CA ILE A 42 7.17 5.01 -1.56
C ILE A 42 8.63 5.44 -1.51
N SER A 43 8.98 6.60 -2.10
CA SER A 43 10.35 7.16 -2.05
C SER A 43 10.76 7.53 -0.63
N GLU A 44 9.87 8.13 0.14
CA GLU A 44 10.12 8.44 1.55
C GLU A 44 10.29 7.17 2.41
N ALA A 45 9.48 6.13 2.15
CA ALA A 45 9.65 4.84 2.82
C ALA A 45 11.03 4.23 2.52
N SER A 46 11.49 4.32 1.27
CA SER A 46 12.84 3.88 0.89
C SER A 46 13.92 4.67 1.63
N ARG A 47 13.74 5.99 1.77
CA ARG A 47 14.69 6.87 2.47
C ARG A 47 14.83 6.53 3.95
N VAL A 48 13.72 6.29 4.65
CA VAL A 48 13.75 6.09 6.10
C VAL A 48 13.95 4.65 6.54
N ALA A 49 13.66 3.66 5.67
CA ALA A 49 13.80 2.25 5.99
C ALA A 49 15.24 1.75 5.83
N ARG A 50 15.74 1.00 6.82
CA ARG A 50 17.05 0.35 6.75
C ARG A 50 17.03 -1.04 6.11
N LYS A 51 15.95 -1.80 6.33
CA LYS A 51 15.93 -3.25 6.01
C LYS A 51 14.83 -3.61 5.03
N ALA A 52 13.63 -3.08 5.22
CA ALA A 52 12.51 -3.45 4.35
C ALA A 52 11.40 -2.40 4.32
N VAL A 53 10.69 -2.39 3.20
CA VAL A 53 9.38 -1.74 3.05
C VAL A 53 8.37 -2.84 2.73
N ILE A 54 7.29 -2.90 3.50
CA ILE A 54 6.20 -3.84 3.30
C ILE A 54 4.97 -3.05 2.83
N ILE A 55 4.44 -3.42 1.70
CA ILE A 55 3.25 -2.77 1.14
C ILE A 55 2.16 -3.82 0.95
N LYS A 56 1.00 -3.60 1.56
CA LYS A 56 -0.26 -4.29 1.26
C LYS A 56 -1.19 -3.25 0.69
N ASP A 57 -1.63 -3.44 -0.56
CA ASP A 57 -2.52 -2.50 -1.23
C ASP A 57 -3.34 -3.20 -2.33
N HIS A 58 -4.03 -2.41 -3.15
CA HIS A 58 -4.91 -2.88 -4.20
C HIS A 58 -4.17 -3.01 -5.54
N LEU A 59 -4.61 -4.00 -6.34
CA LEU A 59 -4.11 -4.26 -7.69
C LEU A 59 -5.28 -4.21 -8.68
N SER A 60 -5.15 -3.44 -9.75
CA SER A 60 -6.19 -3.26 -10.76
C SER A 60 -5.61 -3.43 -12.17
N GLU A 61 -5.73 -4.62 -12.75
CA GLU A 61 -5.19 -4.93 -14.07
C GLU A 61 -6.15 -4.57 -15.21
N ASN A 62 -7.42 -4.36 -14.89
CA ASN A 62 -8.45 -4.11 -15.90
C ASN A 62 -9.62 -3.30 -15.34
N LYS A 63 -10.52 -2.88 -16.24
CA LYS A 63 -11.70 -2.06 -15.89
C LYS A 63 -12.65 -2.75 -14.90
N LEU A 64 -12.76 -4.07 -14.94
CA LEU A 64 -13.61 -4.83 -14.03
C LEU A 64 -13.03 -4.84 -12.63
N ASP A 65 -11.72 -5.00 -12.50
CA ASP A 65 -11.01 -4.91 -11.21
C ASP A 65 -11.20 -3.52 -10.61
N HIS A 66 -10.97 -2.47 -11.42
CA HIS A 66 -11.17 -1.08 -11.00
C HIS A 66 -12.61 -0.82 -10.51
N ALA A 67 -13.61 -1.28 -11.25
CA ALA A 67 -15.01 -1.11 -10.85
C ALA A 67 -15.34 -1.87 -9.56
N THR A 68 -14.78 -3.07 -9.39
CA THR A 68 -14.96 -3.88 -8.18
C THR A 68 -14.33 -3.21 -6.96
N LEU A 69 -13.07 -2.78 -7.06
CA LEU A 69 -12.37 -2.08 -5.98
C LEU A 69 -13.09 -0.78 -5.60
N ARG A 70 -13.53 -0.01 -6.59
CA ARG A 70 -14.30 1.21 -6.35
C ARG A 70 -15.59 0.95 -5.57
N ALA A 71 -16.32 -0.13 -5.90
CA ALA A 71 -17.53 -0.53 -5.18
C ALA A 71 -17.20 -0.95 -3.74
N MET A 72 -16.11 -1.70 -3.54
CA MET A 72 -15.65 -2.12 -2.21
C MET A 72 -15.28 -0.93 -1.33
N ASP A 73 -14.49 -0.01 -1.85
CA ASP A 73 -14.09 1.20 -1.12
C ASP A 73 -15.28 2.09 -0.80
N TRP A 74 -16.21 2.22 -1.73
CA TRP A 74 -17.43 2.99 -1.48
C TRP A 74 -18.25 2.40 -0.32
N VAL A 75 -18.44 1.08 -0.31
CA VAL A 75 -19.17 0.38 0.76
C VAL A 75 -18.44 0.51 2.10
N GLY A 76 -17.12 0.38 2.11
CA GLY A 76 -16.31 0.40 3.33
C GLY A 76 -16.08 1.79 3.91
N ASN A 77 -15.92 2.81 3.07
CA ASN A 77 -15.40 4.12 3.48
C ASN A 77 -16.41 5.27 3.34
N ALA A 78 -17.38 5.20 2.43
CA ALA A 78 -18.35 6.29 2.24
C ALA A 78 -19.11 6.69 3.52
N PRO A 79 -19.52 5.76 4.41
CA PRO A 79 -20.18 6.10 5.66
C PRO A 79 -19.27 6.88 6.63
N HIS A 80 -17.97 6.85 6.45
CA HIS A 80 -16.98 7.47 7.34
C HIS A 80 -16.43 8.80 6.82
N GLY A 81 -16.92 9.30 5.68
CA GLY A 81 -16.49 10.56 5.09
C GLY A 81 -15.03 10.56 4.59
N VAL A 82 -14.48 9.40 4.28
CA VAL A 82 -13.12 9.26 3.74
C VAL A 82 -13.10 9.72 2.30
N VAL A 83 -12.10 10.53 1.94
CA VAL A 83 -11.85 10.92 0.55
C VAL A 83 -11.36 9.70 -0.24
N LEU A 84 -12.01 9.41 -1.35
CA LEU A 84 -11.74 8.25 -2.18
C LEU A 84 -11.27 8.68 -3.59
N PRO A 85 -9.97 8.89 -3.79
CA PRO A 85 -9.43 9.26 -5.11
C PRO A 85 -9.46 8.09 -6.10
N TYR A 86 -9.64 6.84 -5.61
CA TYR A 86 -9.70 5.61 -6.41
C TYR A 86 -8.44 5.38 -7.27
N ASN A 87 -7.28 5.66 -6.73
CA ASN A 87 -5.99 5.51 -7.39
C ASN A 87 -5.50 4.05 -7.37
N TYR A 88 -6.24 3.17 -8.03
CA TYR A 88 -5.82 1.78 -8.18
C TYR A 88 -4.94 1.64 -9.42
N ALA A 89 -3.79 1.01 -9.25
CA ALA A 89 -2.79 0.87 -10.29
C ALA A 89 -2.60 -0.60 -10.72
N PRO A 90 -2.22 -0.84 -12.00
CA PRO A 90 -1.77 -2.14 -12.46
C PRO A 90 -0.37 -2.47 -11.92
N ARG A 91 0.00 -3.73 -11.96
CA ARG A 91 1.31 -4.23 -11.51
C ARG A 91 2.48 -3.44 -12.10
N LYS A 92 2.40 -3.10 -13.39
CA LYS A 92 3.45 -2.35 -14.08
C LYS A 92 3.75 -1.00 -13.42
N ASP A 93 2.72 -0.29 -12.96
CA ASP A 93 2.90 1.02 -12.33
C ASP A 93 3.52 0.87 -10.95
N TRP A 94 3.11 -0.15 -10.18
CA TRP A 94 3.76 -0.50 -8.93
C TRP A 94 5.25 -0.82 -9.12
N ASP A 95 5.60 -1.65 -10.10
CA ASP A 95 6.99 -1.99 -10.40
C ASP A 95 7.82 -0.75 -10.78
N ASN A 96 7.23 0.19 -11.54
CA ASN A 96 7.87 1.46 -11.87
C ASN A 96 8.10 2.32 -10.62
N TRP A 97 7.11 2.44 -9.73
CA TRP A 97 7.25 3.19 -8.49
C TRP A 97 8.31 2.60 -7.57
N PHE A 98 8.39 1.29 -7.47
CA PHE A 98 9.43 0.62 -6.69
C PHE A 98 10.82 0.88 -7.27
N ALA A 99 10.99 0.72 -8.57
CA ALA A 99 12.26 0.98 -9.26
C ALA A 99 12.70 2.45 -9.11
N ASN A 100 11.79 3.41 -9.30
CA ASN A 100 12.06 4.84 -9.14
C ASN A 100 12.44 5.22 -7.70
N ALA A 101 11.98 4.46 -6.72
CA ALA A 101 12.31 4.64 -5.30
C ALA A 101 13.57 3.86 -4.87
N ALA A 102 14.32 3.28 -5.79
CA ALA A 102 15.46 2.42 -5.51
C ALA A 102 15.10 1.27 -4.52
N LEU A 103 13.98 0.62 -4.78
CA LEU A 103 13.50 -0.53 -4.03
C LEU A 103 13.56 -1.79 -4.89
N GLU A 104 14.21 -2.83 -4.39
CA GLU A 104 14.23 -4.15 -5.00
C GLU A 104 13.09 -5.00 -4.44
N THR A 105 12.30 -5.63 -5.32
CA THR A 105 11.20 -6.51 -4.94
C THR A 105 11.73 -7.92 -4.69
N HIS A 106 11.60 -8.41 -3.45
CA HIS A 106 11.94 -9.79 -3.09
C HIS A 106 10.74 -10.73 -3.15
N GLU A 107 9.57 -10.24 -2.75
CA GLU A 107 8.32 -11.00 -2.76
C GLU A 107 7.18 -10.13 -3.23
N PHE A 108 6.28 -10.72 -4.03
CA PHE A 108 5.04 -10.09 -4.46
C PHE A 108 3.93 -11.14 -4.52
N VAL A 109 3.06 -11.13 -3.54
CA VAL A 109 2.01 -12.13 -3.36
C VAL A 109 0.66 -11.53 -3.68
N THR A 110 -0.10 -12.17 -4.56
CA THR A 110 -1.47 -11.75 -4.95
C THR A 110 -2.54 -12.78 -4.55
N ASP A 111 -2.15 -13.99 -4.20
CA ASP A 111 -3.06 -15.03 -3.74
C ASP A 111 -3.24 -14.92 -2.23
N ILE A 112 -4.09 -14.00 -1.81
CA ILE A 112 -4.34 -13.68 -0.41
C ILE A 112 -5.78 -14.08 -0.09
N PRO A 113 -6.02 -15.10 0.76
CA PRO A 113 -7.36 -15.58 1.08
C PRO A 113 -8.08 -14.65 2.06
N LEU A 114 -8.46 -13.45 1.61
CA LEU A 114 -9.10 -12.44 2.45
C LEU A 114 -10.59 -12.69 2.69
N TYR A 115 -11.25 -13.39 1.78
CA TYR A 115 -12.70 -13.57 1.81
C TYR A 115 -13.10 -15.04 1.78
N PRO A 116 -14.04 -15.48 2.66
CA PRO A 116 -14.64 -16.81 2.56
C PRO A 116 -15.60 -16.90 1.36
N ALA A 117 -15.88 -18.12 0.90
CA ALA A 117 -16.93 -18.35 -0.10
C ALA A 117 -18.32 -17.96 0.45
N PRO A 118 -19.21 -17.42 -0.37
CA PRO A 118 -19.09 -17.16 -1.82
C PRO A 118 -18.40 -15.82 -2.18
N LEU A 119 -18.09 -14.95 -1.21
CA LEU A 119 -17.51 -13.62 -1.45
C LEU A 119 -16.15 -13.71 -2.16
N SER A 120 -15.38 -14.77 -1.91
CA SER A 120 -14.10 -15.00 -2.58
C SER A 120 -14.23 -15.14 -4.11
N TRP A 121 -15.39 -15.56 -4.64
CA TRP A 121 -15.60 -15.68 -6.08
C TRP A 121 -15.62 -14.32 -6.79
N VAL A 122 -16.00 -13.28 -6.08
CA VAL A 122 -16.07 -11.90 -6.61
C VAL A 122 -14.84 -11.08 -6.18
N PHE A 123 -14.45 -11.15 -4.91
CA PHE A 123 -13.44 -10.29 -4.29
C PHE A 123 -12.07 -10.97 -4.12
N GLY A 124 -12.00 -12.30 -4.31
CA GLY A 124 -10.74 -13.06 -4.25
C GLY A 124 -9.90 -13.06 -5.54
N ARG A 125 -10.24 -12.21 -6.53
CA ARG A 125 -9.62 -12.16 -7.86
C ARG A 125 -8.33 -11.33 -7.85
N LYS A 126 -7.31 -11.70 -7.11
CA LYS A 126 -6.01 -11.01 -7.10
C LYS A 126 -6.11 -9.46 -7.07
N LEU A 127 -7.16 -8.93 -6.40
CA LEU A 127 -7.42 -7.50 -6.28
C LEU A 127 -6.54 -6.84 -5.22
N HIS A 128 -5.77 -7.62 -4.49
CA HIS A 128 -4.86 -7.19 -3.44
C HIS A 128 -3.49 -7.82 -3.65
N PHE A 129 -2.48 -7.16 -3.12
CA PHE A 129 -1.13 -7.72 -3.08
C PHE A 129 -0.44 -7.41 -1.75
N ILE A 130 0.58 -8.20 -1.45
CA ILE A 130 1.58 -7.90 -0.43
C ILE A 130 2.94 -7.95 -1.12
N ALA A 131 3.70 -6.87 -1.00
CA ALA A 131 5.07 -6.79 -1.49
C ALA A 131 6.04 -6.62 -0.33
N ARG A 132 7.16 -7.36 -0.37
CA ARG A 132 8.33 -7.14 0.46
C ARG A 132 9.45 -6.60 -0.40
N LEU A 133 9.91 -5.42 -0.07
CA LEU A 133 10.89 -4.63 -0.81
C LEU A 133 12.09 -4.33 0.09
N THR A 134 13.26 -4.17 -0.50
CA THR A 134 14.46 -3.76 0.22
C THR A 134 15.05 -2.52 -0.45
N PRO A 135 15.41 -1.47 0.30
CA PRO A 135 16.18 -0.36 -0.25
C PRO A 135 17.47 -0.87 -0.86
N THR A 136 17.73 -0.51 -2.12
CA THR A 136 19.03 -0.78 -2.74
C THR A 136 20.04 0.23 -2.19
N ALA A 137 21.16 -0.25 -1.67
CA ALA A 137 22.20 0.64 -1.18
C ALA A 137 22.62 1.62 -2.28
N SER A 138 22.54 2.91 -1.97
CA SER A 138 23.12 3.98 -2.79
C SER A 138 24.63 3.99 -2.61
#